data_a57e22e084829bc88fc51347d333ab3a
#
_entry.id   a57e22e084829bc88fc51347d333ab3a
#
_cell.length_a   1.000
_cell.length_b   1.000
_cell.length_c   1.000
_cell.angle_alpha   90.00
_cell.angle_beta   90.00
_cell.angle_gamma   90.00
#
_symmetry.space_group_name_H-M   'P 1'
#
loop_
_entity.id
_entity.type
_entity.pdbx_description
1 polymer ?
#
loop_
_entity_poly.entity_id
_entity_poly.type
_entity_poly.pdbx_seq_one_letter_code
_entity_poly.pdbx_strand_id
1 'polypeptide(L)'
;MDARDVLCEAASRPATEAKALINTLPAGALNAHAGGHTNSIAWLLWHAGRQMDAQVWHSQGFDARFNLGELGDTVGYGHTAEQARAVVVEDAALLADYLGAATAALSRYIAGLSEADLDDVIDTSWTPHVTRGVRLVSMIDDAAQHVGQAAYAAGILAG
;
A
#
# COMPACT_ATOMS: atom_id res chain seq x y z
N MET A 1 -0.28 -23.46 -10.92
CA MET A 1 -0.22 -22.01 -10.71
C MET A 1 -1.15 -21.39 -11.74
N ASP A 2 -2.27 -20.86 -11.30
CA ASP A 2 -3.21 -20.14 -12.15
C ASP A 2 -3.01 -18.61 -11.99
N ALA A 3 -3.85 -17.80 -12.65
CA ALA A 3 -3.72 -16.34 -12.58
C ALA A 3 -3.87 -15.79 -11.15
N ARG A 4 -4.70 -16.41 -10.33
CA ARG A 4 -4.91 -16.02 -8.92
C ARG A 4 -3.68 -16.31 -8.08
N ASP A 5 -3.03 -17.45 -8.29
CA ASP A 5 -1.78 -17.79 -7.60
C ASP A 5 -0.68 -16.77 -7.91
N VAL A 6 -0.59 -16.35 -9.19
CA VAL A 6 0.37 -15.32 -9.62
C VAL A 6 0.06 -13.97 -8.98
N LEU A 7 -1.21 -13.57 -8.92
CA LEU A 7 -1.63 -12.32 -8.29
C LEU A 7 -1.38 -12.35 -6.77
N CYS A 8 -1.67 -13.46 -6.08
CA CYS A 8 -1.39 -13.60 -4.65
C CYS A 8 0.11 -13.53 -4.35
N GLU A 9 0.93 -14.20 -5.15
CA GLU A 9 2.39 -14.13 -5.02
C GLU A 9 2.89 -12.69 -5.22
N ALA A 10 2.45 -12.02 -6.28
CA ALA A 10 2.82 -10.64 -6.55
C ALA A 10 2.37 -9.69 -5.42
N ALA A 11 1.15 -9.85 -4.89
CA ALA A 11 0.60 -9.04 -3.82
C ALA A 11 1.38 -9.19 -2.49
N SER A 12 2.00 -10.34 -2.25
CA SER A 12 2.75 -10.60 -1.02
C SER A 12 4.09 -9.84 -0.93
N ARG A 13 4.68 -9.50 -2.06
CA ARG A 13 6.04 -8.95 -2.15
C ARG A 13 6.18 -7.57 -1.50
N PRO A 14 5.30 -6.58 -1.77
CA PRO A 14 5.43 -5.27 -1.16
C PRO A 14 5.46 -5.30 0.37
N ALA A 15 4.61 -6.11 1.00
CA ALA A 15 4.59 -6.24 2.46
C ALA A 15 5.87 -6.89 3.01
N THR A 16 6.40 -7.90 2.31
CA THR A 16 7.65 -8.57 2.67
C THR A 16 8.83 -7.59 2.61
N GLU A 17 8.94 -6.85 1.52
CA GLU A 17 10.01 -5.87 1.32
C GLU A 17 9.89 -4.68 2.29
N ALA A 18 8.68 -4.18 2.54
CA ALA A 18 8.45 -3.12 3.51
C ALA A 18 8.86 -3.53 4.92
N LYS A 19 8.56 -4.77 5.33
CA LYS A 19 8.97 -5.31 6.63
C LYS A 19 10.50 -5.42 6.73
N ALA A 20 11.16 -5.90 5.68
CA ALA A 20 12.62 -5.98 5.63
C ALA A 20 13.25 -4.58 5.71
N LEU A 21 12.70 -3.61 4.97
CA LEU A 21 13.13 -2.22 4.99
C LEU A 21 13.02 -1.62 6.39
N ILE A 22 11.85 -1.73 7.03
CA ILE A 22 11.58 -1.17 8.37
C ILE A 22 12.59 -1.68 9.39
N ASN A 23 12.99 -2.94 9.33
CA ASN A 23 13.95 -3.54 10.25
C ASN A 23 15.37 -2.97 10.08
N THR A 24 15.67 -2.29 9.00
CA THR A 24 17.00 -1.75 8.69
C THR A 24 17.05 -0.22 8.63
N LEU A 25 15.91 0.45 8.89
CA LEU A 25 15.86 1.92 8.82
C LEU A 25 16.78 2.56 9.87
N PRO A 26 17.56 3.58 9.46
CA PRO A 26 18.27 4.42 10.41
C PRO A 26 17.31 5.11 11.38
N ALA A 27 17.78 5.38 12.59
CA ALA A 27 16.99 6.12 13.56
C ALA A 27 16.55 7.48 12.98
N GLY A 28 15.26 7.80 13.10
CA GLY A 28 14.68 9.03 12.59
C GLY A 28 14.38 9.05 11.09
N ALA A 29 14.76 8.04 10.31
CA ALA A 29 14.55 8.02 8.86
C ALA A 29 13.06 7.88 8.47
N LEU A 30 12.24 7.23 9.30
CA LEU A 30 10.85 6.92 8.97
C LEU A 30 10.05 8.15 8.54
N ASN A 31 10.14 9.24 9.28
CA ASN A 31 9.42 10.50 9.03
C ASN A 31 10.29 11.56 8.35
N ALA A 32 11.53 11.23 7.99
CA ALA A 32 12.42 12.17 7.31
C ALA A 32 12.06 12.32 5.83
N HIS A 33 12.34 13.50 5.29
CA HIS A 33 12.04 13.87 3.91
C HIS A 33 13.32 13.85 3.07
N ALA A 34 13.62 12.71 2.43
CA ALA A 34 14.81 12.53 1.60
C ALA A 34 14.87 13.59 0.48
N GLY A 35 15.99 14.32 0.40
CA GLY A 35 16.15 15.39 -0.59
C GLY A 35 15.10 16.51 -0.51
N GLY A 36 14.39 16.66 0.61
CA GLY A 36 13.31 17.64 0.77
C GLY A 36 12.00 17.25 0.11
N HIS A 37 11.86 16.00 -0.38
CA HIS A 37 10.61 15.51 -0.98
C HIS A 37 9.45 15.55 0.00
N THR A 38 8.22 15.71 -0.49
CA THR A 38 7.03 15.81 0.35
C THR A 38 6.64 14.50 1.02
N ASN A 39 6.87 13.37 0.35
CA ASN A 39 6.52 12.04 0.85
C ASN A 39 7.69 11.47 1.66
N SER A 40 7.47 11.25 2.94
CA SER A 40 8.38 10.50 3.81
C SER A 40 8.25 8.99 3.57
N ILE A 41 9.15 8.20 4.14
CA ILE A 41 9.02 6.72 4.15
C ILE A 41 7.72 6.32 4.84
N ALA A 42 7.35 6.98 5.93
CA ALA A 42 6.08 6.76 6.61
C ALA A 42 4.88 6.96 5.68
N TRP A 43 4.86 8.07 4.93
CA TRP A 43 3.80 8.34 3.96
C TRP A 43 3.73 7.27 2.88
N LEU A 44 4.86 6.87 2.31
CA LEU A 44 4.93 5.89 1.22
C LEU A 44 4.38 4.52 1.65
N LEU A 45 4.79 4.04 2.82
CA LEU A 45 4.35 2.74 3.34
C LEU A 45 2.88 2.79 3.82
N TRP A 46 2.47 3.90 4.45
CA TRP A 46 1.09 4.13 4.83
C TRP A 46 0.17 4.15 3.59
N HIS A 47 0.54 4.90 2.56
CA HIS A 47 -0.22 5.01 1.32
C HIS A 47 -0.36 3.65 0.62
N ALA A 48 0.72 2.87 0.52
CA ALA A 48 0.71 1.52 -0.05
C ALA A 48 -0.31 0.60 0.65
N GLY A 49 -0.42 0.67 1.98
CA GLY A 49 -1.44 -0.05 2.75
C GLY A 49 -2.85 0.50 2.53
N ARG A 50 -3.01 1.84 2.61
CA ARG A 50 -4.33 2.49 2.51
C ARG A 50 -4.99 2.29 1.15
N GLN A 51 -4.23 2.37 0.07
CA GLN A 51 -4.79 2.21 -1.26
C GLN A 51 -5.29 0.76 -1.51
N MET A 52 -4.60 -0.25 -1.00
CA MET A 52 -5.07 -1.64 -1.04
C MET A 52 -6.32 -1.83 -0.18
N ASP A 53 -6.27 -1.36 1.07
CA ASP A 53 -7.37 -1.46 2.03
C ASP A 53 -8.64 -0.78 1.49
N ALA A 54 -8.57 0.46 1.03
CA ALA A 54 -9.71 1.20 0.52
C ALA A 54 -10.33 0.59 -0.73
N GLN A 55 -9.56 -0.03 -1.60
CA GLN A 55 -10.07 -0.61 -2.84
C GLN A 55 -10.69 -2.00 -2.67
N VAL A 56 -10.21 -2.79 -1.71
CA VAL A 56 -10.77 -4.12 -1.42
C VAL A 56 -11.96 -4.03 -0.47
N TRP A 57 -11.95 -3.07 0.46
CA TRP A 57 -12.85 -3.03 1.60
C TRP A 57 -13.61 -1.71 1.77
N HIS A 58 -14.07 -1.12 0.72
CA HIS A 58 -14.76 0.17 0.68
C HIS A 58 -15.81 0.40 1.80
N SER A 59 -16.04 -0.55 2.69
CA SER A 59 -17.09 -0.48 3.70
C SER A 59 -16.85 -1.24 5.01
N GLN A 60 -15.76 -1.97 5.15
CA GLN A 60 -15.54 -2.75 6.36
C GLN A 60 -14.34 -2.15 7.10
N GLY A 61 -14.65 -1.31 8.07
CA GLY A 61 -13.66 -0.73 8.96
C GLY A 61 -12.57 -1.75 9.28
N PHE A 62 -11.35 -1.40 8.91
CA PHE A 62 -10.20 -2.23 9.17
C PHE A 62 -10.19 -2.56 10.67
N ASP A 63 -9.79 -3.78 10.99
CA ASP A 63 -9.65 -4.29 12.34
C ASP A 63 -9.27 -3.15 13.32
N ALA A 64 -10.03 -3.01 14.40
CA ALA A 64 -9.86 -1.96 15.41
C ALA A 64 -8.42 -1.85 15.99
N ARG A 65 -7.57 -2.86 15.72
CA ARG A 65 -6.12 -2.80 16.02
C ARG A 65 -5.40 -1.68 15.28
N PHE A 66 -5.93 -1.25 14.13
CA PHE A 66 -5.33 -0.22 13.30
C PHE A 66 -6.15 1.06 13.39
N ASN A 67 -6.28 1.60 14.58
CA ASN A 67 -6.86 2.93 14.74
C ASN A 67 -5.88 3.98 14.17
N LEU A 68 -6.06 4.27 12.89
CA LEU A 68 -5.24 5.24 12.16
C LEU A 68 -5.68 6.69 12.40
N GLY A 69 -6.78 6.90 13.17
CA GLY A 69 -7.34 8.23 13.36
C GLY A 69 -7.65 8.90 12.03
N GLU A 70 -7.31 10.17 11.88
CA GLU A 70 -7.53 10.94 10.64
C GLU A 70 -6.78 10.34 9.42
N LEU A 71 -5.69 9.59 9.65
CA LEU A 71 -4.99 8.88 8.58
C LEU A 71 -5.80 7.72 7.99
N GLY A 72 -6.87 7.29 8.65
CA GLY A 72 -7.83 6.30 8.14
C GLY A 72 -8.85 6.86 7.16
N ASP A 73 -9.06 8.20 7.17
CA ASP A 73 -10.10 8.85 6.37
C ASP A 73 -9.67 9.10 4.93
N THR A 74 -8.37 9.05 4.64
CA THR A 74 -7.81 9.29 3.30
C THR A 74 -6.92 8.13 2.86
N VAL A 75 -6.57 8.12 1.59
CA VAL A 75 -5.61 7.16 1.00
C VAL A 75 -4.30 7.81 0.55
N GLY A 76 -4.22 9.14 0.64
CA GLY A 76 -3.04 9.90 0.20
C GLY A 76 -3.10 10.38 -1.25
N TYR A 77 -3.96 9.81 -2.07
CA TYR A 77 -4.13 10.28 -3.45
C TYR A 77 -4.64 11.73 -3.48
N GLY A 78 -3.91 12.60 -4.19
CA GLY A 78 -4.26 14.01 -4.28
C GLY A 78 -3.86 14.85 -3.05
N HIS A 79 -3.11 14.31 -2.09
CA HIS A 79 -2.57 15.09 -0.98
C HIS A 79 -1.77 16.29 -1.48
N THR A 80 -2.01 17.45 -0.86
CA THR A 80 -1.11 18.59 -0.98
C THR A 80 0.23 18.27 -0.31
N ALA A 81 1.26 19.07 -0.59
CA ALA A 81 2.56 18.93 0.07
C ALA A 81 2.44 19.02 1.62
N GLU A 82 1.55 19.87 2.11
CA GLU A 82 1.28 20.03 3.54
C GLU A 82 0.64 18.78 4.12
N GLN A 83 -0.40 18.24 3.48
CA GLN A 83 -1.07 17.01 3.90
C GLN A 83 -0.12 15.80 3.89
N ALA A 84 0.71 15.69 2.87
CA ALA A 84 1.69 14.60 2.80
C ALA A 84 2.73 14.70 3.94
N ARG A 85 3.20 15.92 4.25
CA ARG A 85 4.14 16.16 5.36
C ARG A 85 3.51 15.95 6.76
N ALA A 86 2.19 16.09 6.87
CA ALA A 86 1.47 15.86 8.11
C ALA A 86 1.33 14.37 8.48
N VAL A 87 1.59 13.46 7.53
CA VAL A 87 1.59 12.02 7.82
C VAL A 87 2.86 11.67 8.59
N VAL A 88 2.69 11.49 9.90
CA VAL A 88 3.75 11.12 10.83
C VAL A 88 3.35 9.82 11.55
N VAL A 89 4.27 8.87 11.61
CA VAL A 89 4.06 7.59 12.29
C VAL A 89 5.17 7.40 13.31
N GLU A 90 4.79 7.21 14.57
CA GLU A 90 5.74 7.01 15.67
C GLU A 90 6.26 5.56 15.74
N ASP A 91 5.40 4.60 15.41
CA ASP A 91 5.72 3.18 15.47
C ASP A 91 5.84 2.57 14.07
N ALA A 92 7.07 2.29 13.65
CA ALA A 92 7.34 1.66 12.35
C ALA A 92 6.74 0.24 12.26
N ALA A 93 6.64 -0.49 13.37
CA ALA A 93 6.04 -1.83 13.38
C ALA A 93 4.55 -1.78 13.02
N LEU A 94 3.85 -0.70 13.41
CA LEU A 94 2.45 -0.48 13.05
C LEU A 94 2.26 -0.45 11.53
N LEU A 95 3.16 0.19 10.78
CA LEU A 95 3.10 0.23 9.32
C LEU A 95 3.33 -1.15 8.70
N ALA A 96 4.32 -1.91 9.22
CA ALA A 96 4.59 -3.27 8.74
C ALA A 96 3.39 -4.19 8.97
N ASP A 97 2.78 -4.12 10.15
CA ASP A 97 1.62 -4.92 10.51
C ASP A 97 0.39 -4.52 9.70
N TYR A 98 0.18 -3.22 9.48
CA TYR A 98 -0.93 -2.71 8.68
C TYR A 98 -0.81 -3.15 7.21
N LEU A 99 0.34 -2.96 6.59
CA LEU A 99 0.57 -3.37 5.21
C LEU A 99 0.45 -4.89 5.05
N GLY A 100 0.96 -5.66 6.02
CA GLY A 100 0.80 -7.11 6.07
C GLY A 100 -0.66 -7.55 6.16
N ALA A 101 -1.46 -6.88 6.99
CA ALA A 101 -2.88 -7.17 7.14
C ALA A 101 -3.68 -6.80 5.88
N ALA A 102 -3.40 -5.65 5.24
CA ALA A 102 -4.00 -5.25 3.97
C ALA A 102 -3.68 -6.26 2.86
N THR A 103 -2.42 -6.67 2.75
CA THR A 103 -1.97 -7.71 1.81
C THR A 103 -2.66 -9.05 2.05
N ALA A 104 -2.77 -9.49 3.30
CA ALA A 104 -3.46 -10.74 3.63
C ALA A 104 -4.96 -10.69 3.28
N ALA A 105 -5.59 -9.53 3.45
CA ALA A 105 -6.97 -9.31 3.06
C ALA A 105 -7.13 -9.37 1.53
N LEU A 106 -6.25 -8.70 0.78
CA LEU A 106 -6.21 -8.74 -0.67
C LEU A 106 -6.02 -10.18 -1.19
N SER A 107 -5.08 -10.93 -0.61
CA SER A 107 -4.82 -12.32 -1.00
C SER A 107 -6.03 -13.21 -0.76
N ARG A 108 -6.73 -13.05 0.37
CA ARG A 108 -7.98 -13.79 0.63
C ARG A 108 -9.07 -13.45 -0.38
N TYR A 109 -9.19 -12.18 -0.74
CA TYR A 109 -10.13 -11.74 -1.78
C TYR A 109 -9.81 -12.41 -3.12
N ILE A 110 -8.55 -12.35 -3.58
CA ILE A 110 -8.11 -12.96 -4.84
C ILE A 110 -8.34 -14.48 -4.85
N ALA A 111 -8.03 -15.16 -3.74
CA ALA A 111 -8.21 -16.61 -3.62
C ALA A 111 -9.68 -17.05 -3.72
N GLY A 112 -10.61 -16.17 -3.35
CA GLY A 112 -12.05 -16.40 -3.45
C GLY A 112 -12.65 -16.21 -4.85
N LEU A 113 -11.90 -15.63 -5.79
CA LEU A 113 -12.35 -15.39 -7.16
C LEU A 113 -12.23 -16.65 -8.02
N SER A 114 -13.03 -16.74 -9.07
CA SER A 114 -12.76 -17.61 -10.24
C SER A 114 -11.91 -16.85 -11.26
N GLU A 115 -11.32 -17.55 -12.22
CA GLU A 115 -10.61 -16.88 -13.33
C GLU A 115 -11.56 -15.98 -14.15
N ALA A 116 -12.80 -16.41 -14.33
CA ALA A 116 -13.80 -15.61 -15.04
C ALA A 116 -14.12 -14.29 -14.35
N ASP A 117 -14.08 -14.24 -13.02
CA ASP A 117 -14.34 -13.02 -12.27
C ASP A 117 -13.28 -11.91 -12.55
N LEU A 118 -12.10 -12.29 -13.05
CA LEU A 118 -11.05 -11.32 -13.39
C LEU A 118 -11.42 -10.46 -14.62
N ASP A 119 -12.29 -10.96 -15.46
CA ASP A 119 -12.78 -10.26 -16.67
C ASP A 119 -14.01 -9.36 -16.38
N ASP A 120 -14.59 -9.44 -15.18
CA ASP A 120 -15.70 -8.59 -14.78
C ASP A 120 -15.32 -7.11 -14.89
N VAL A 121 -16.11 -6.34 -15.66
CA VAL A 121 -15.97 -4.88 -15.70
C VAL A 121 -16.48 -4.29 -14.39
N ILE A 122 -15.60 -3.67 -13.63
CA ILE A 122 -15.90 -3.08 -12.31
C ILE A 122 -15.87 -1.55 -12.30
N ASP A 123 -15.35 -0.92 -13.35
CA ASP A 123 -15.30 0.54 -13.46
C ASP A 123 -15.42 0.95 -14.93
N THR A 124 -16.49 1.68 -15.23
CA THR A 124 -16.81 2.17 -16.59
C THR A 124 -16.43 3.64 -16.79
N SER A 125 -15.86 4.30 -15.81
CA SER A 125 -15.45 5.70 -15.89
C SER A 125 -14.20 5.92 -16.75
N TRP A 126 -13.51 4.83 -17.12
CA TRP A 126 -12.29 4.84 -17.93
C TRP A 126 -12.52 4.24 -19.32
N THR A 127 -11.67 4.62 -20.27
CA THR A 127 -11.61 3.99 -21.61
C THR A 127 -10.18 3.50 -21.87
N PRO A 128 -9.94 2.18 -22.02
CA PRO A 128 -10.93 1.10 -21.90
C PRO A 128 -11.49 0.95 -20.48
N HIS A 129 -12.65 0.31 -20.34
CA HIS A 129 -13.23 -0.01 -19.03
C HIS A 129 -12.28 -0.88 -18.21
N VAL A 130 -12.27 -0.68 -16.90
CA VAL A 130 -11.39 -1.40 -15.98
C VAL A 130 -12.04 -2.69 -15.55
N THR A 131 -11.37 -3.81 -15.83
CA THR A 131 -11.78 -5.11 -15.30
C THR A 131 -11.21 -5.31 -13.89
N ARG A 132 -11.77 -6.29 -13.18
CA ARG A 132 -11.28 -6.67 -11.84
C ARG A 132 -9.81 -7.06 -11.86
N GLY A 133 -9.38 -7.86 -12.84
CA GLY A 133 -7.98 -8.25 -13.00
C GLY A 133 -7.05 -7.06 -13.21
N VAL A 134 -7.44 -6.11 -14.08
CA VAL A 134 -6.69 -4.86 -14.31
C VAL A 134 -6.57 -4.04 -13.01
N ARG A 135 -7.65 -3.94 -12.24
CA ARG A 135 -7.64 -3.24 -10.94
C ARG A 135 -6.69 -3.90 -9.95
N LEU A 136 -6.69 -5.22 -9.85
CA LEU A 136 -5.81 -5.98 -8.97
C LEU A 136 -4.33 -5.76 -9.33
N VAL A 137 -4.00 -5.82 -10.63
CA VAL A 137 -2.64 -5.52 -11.11
C VAL A 137 -2.24 -4.10 -10.75
N SER A 138 -3.12 -3.10 -10.96
CA SER A 138 -2.86 -1.70 -10.62
C SER A 138 -2.57 -1.51 -9.13
N MET A 139 -3.32 -2.17 -8.24
CA MET A 139 -3.12 -2.08 -6.79
C MET A 139 -1.78 -2.67 -6.36
N ILE A 140 -1.41 -3.81 -6.93
CA ILE A 140 -0.15 -4.50 -6.62
C ILE A 140 1.04 -3.66 -7.12
N ASP A 141 0.95 -3.15 -8.34
CA ASP A 141 1.99 -2.30 -8.94
C ASP A 141 2.20 -1.01 -8.14
N ASP A 142 1.13 -0.32 -7.78
CA ASP A 142 1.17 0.89 -6.95
C ASP A 142 1.89 0.64 -5.61
N ALA A 143 1.53 -0.44 -4.91
CA ALA A 143 2.18 -0.80 -3.65
C ALA A 143 3.67 -1.12 -3.85
N ALA A 144 4.03 -1.85 -4.91
CA ALA A 144 5.42 -2.18 -5.21
C ALA A 144 6.25 -0.94 -5.53
N GLN A 145 5.69 0.00 -6.30
CA GLN A 145 6.35 1.29 -6.61
C GLN A 145 6.63 2.10 -5.35
N HIS A 146 5.64 2.23 -4.45
CA HIS A 146 5.80 3.02 -3.23
C HIS A 146 6.77 2.38 -2.24
N VAL A 147 6.79 1.06 -2.10
CA VAL A 147 7.80 0.36 -1.29
C VAL A 147 9.20 0.54 -1.89
N GLY A 148 9.34 0.46 -3.22
CA GLY A 148 10.61 0.74 -3.92
C GLY A 148 11.09 2.18 -3.71
N GLN A 149 10.19 3.16 -3.76
CA GLN A 149 10.48 4.56 -3.45
C GLN A 149 10.92 4.73 -1.99
N ALA A 150 10.27 4.04 -1.05
CA ALA A 150 10.66 4.06 0.36
C ALA A 150 12.07 3.50 0.57
N ALA A 151 12.41 2.39 -0.09
CA ALA A 151 13.74 1.80 -0.05
C ALA A 151 14.82 2.74 -0.62
N TYR A 152 14.52 3.40 -1.75
CA TYR A 152 15.41 4.39 -2.34
C TYR A 152 15.62 5.61 -1.42
N ALA A 153 14.53 6.13 -0.83
CA ALA A 153 14.60 7.22 0.14
C ALA A 153 15.44 6.85 1.38
N ALA A 154 15.30 5.62 1.88
CA ALA A 154 16.11 5.11 2.98
C ALA A 154 17.61 5.10 2.63
N GLY A 155 17.97 4.69 1.42
CA GLY A 155 19.35 4.75 0.92
C GLY A 155 19.93 6.16 0.91
N ILE A 156 19.14 7.16 0.50
CA ILE A 156 19.56 8.58 0.53
C ILE A 156 19.78 9.06 1.97
N LEU A 157 18.93 8.65 2.91
CA LEU A 157 19.00 9.07 4.30
C LEU A 157 20.11 8.37 5.10
N ALA A 158 20.58 7.23 4.63
CA ALA A 158 21.69 6.52 5.24
C ALA A 158 23.09 7.10 4.89
N GLY A 159 23.19 7.92 3.84
CA GLY A 159 24.43 8.60 3.38
C GLY A 159 25.23 7.74 2.44
#